data_2b4fd26261c9c697c361104c49b2f8fd
#
_entry.id   2b4fd26261c9c697c361104c49b2f8fd
#
_cell.length_a   1.000
_cell.length_b   1.000
_cell.length_c   1.000
_cell.angle_alpha   90.00
_cell.angle_beta   90.00
_cell.angle_gamma   90.00
#
_symmetry.space_group_name_H-M   'P 1'
#
loop_
_entity.id
_entity.type
_entity.pdbx_description
1 polymer ?
#
loop_
_entity_poly.entity_id
_entity_poly.type
_entity_poly.pdbx_seq_one_letter_code
_entity_poly.pdbx_strand_id
1 'polypeptide(L)'
;VQRQFDLPDNSALRLTISRYYTPSGRLIQRDYKNKKDKAEYYSESIEEDKTEGENIDHTAEQDSVKPVYKTKKGRVVYGGGGITPDYIVKSKSVTLYTQNLLRKNIFYTYILSYLDKNNGTIKEKYPDLKSFRENFLISDSFLKSFIDYAKSKDVEFSEKEFNEDKDYIAARLKAQIARNY
;
A
#
# COMPACT_ATOMS: atom_id res chain seq x y z
N VAL A 1 -23.40 5.19 -2.30
CA VAL A 1 -24.04 5.47 -0.98
C VAL A 1 -24.87 4.28 -0.59
N GLN A 2 -24.71 3.81 0.65
CA GLN A 2 -25.52 2.72 1.19
C GLN A 2 -26.44 3.25 2.29
N ARG A 3 -27.63 2.68 2.39
CA ARG A 3 -28.58 2.92 3.46
C ARG A 3 -28.95 1.60 4.13
N GLN A 4 -29.01 1.61 5.44
CA GLN A 4 -29.51 0.49 6.23
C GLN A 4 -31.01 0.65 6.45
N PHE A 5 -31.71 -0.46 6.36
CA PHE A 5 -33.12 -0.61 6.67
C PHE A 5 -33.25 -1.70 7.73
N ASP A 6 -33.75 -1.34 8.90
CA ASP A 6 -33.97 -2.30 9.96
C ASP A 6 -35.29 -3.05 9.71
N LEU A 7 -35.27 -4.36 9.92
CA LEU A 7 -36.41 -5.25 9.67
C LEU A 7 -37.11 -5.65 11.00
N PRO A 8 -38.36 -6.10 10.92
CA PRO A 8 -39.15 -6.40 12.15
C PRO A 8 -38.58 -7.52 13.02
N ASP A 9 -37.73 -8.39 12.46
CA ASP A 9 -37.04 -9.49 13.14
C ASP A 9 -35.72 -9.08 13.79
N ASN A 10 -35.44 -7.79 13.93
CA ASN A 10 -34.17 -7.21 14.36
C ASN A 10 -32.98 -7.48 13.41
N SER A 11 -33.20 -8.00 12.22
CA SER A 11 -32.17 -8.03 11.18
C SER A 11 -32.09 -6.68 10.46
N ALA A 12 -31.01 -6.46 9.69
CA ALA A 12 -30.83 -5.24 8.94
C ALA A 12 -30.41 -5.53 7.50
N LEU A 13 -31.07 -4.83 6.57
CA LEU A 13 -30.74 -4.87 5.16
C LEU A 13 -29.97 -3.61 4.75
N ARG A 14 -28.79 -3.77 4.16
CA ARG A 14 -28.00 -2.65 3.65
C ARG A 14 -28.04 -2.64 2.13
N LEU A 15 -28.61 -1.58 1.55
CA LEU A 15 -28.76 -1.41 0.11
C LEU A 15 -27.99 -0.22 -0.40
N THR A 16 -27.44 -0.34 -1.62
CA THR A 16 -26.88 0.79 -2.36
C THR A 16 -28.03 1.57 -3.01
N ILE A 17 -28.21 2.83 -2.60
CA ILE A 17 -29.32 3.70 -3.04
C ILE A 17 -28.88 4.82 -3.99
N SER A 18 -27.56 5.10 -4.09
CA SER A 18 -27.02 6.15 -4.94
C SER A 18 -25.62 5.80 -5.41
N ARG A 19 -25.24 6.38 -6.55
CA ARG A 19 -23.90 6.26 -7.13
C ARG A 19 -23.10 7.53 -6.91
N TYR A 20 -21.78 7.40 -6.80
CA TYR A 20 -20.87 8.54 -6.74
C TYR A 20 -20.31 8.86 -8.11
N TYR A 21 -20.25 10.15 -8.40
CA TYR A 21 -19.65 10.68 -9.61
C TYR A 21 -18.53 11.64 -9.25
N THR A 22 -17.47 11.65 -10.06
CA THR A 22 -16.42 12.66 -9.94
C THR A 22 -16.93 14.03 -10.38
N PRO A 23 -16.24 15.14 -10.07
CA PRO A 23 -16.60 16.46 -10.57
C PRO A 23 -16.61 16.57 -12.12
N SER A 24 -15.95 15.65 -12.82
CA SER A 24 -16.01 15.53 -14.30
C SER A 24 -17.20 14.71 -14.81
N GLY A 25 -18.04 14.17 -13.92
CA GLY A 25 -19.21 13.36 -14.27
C GLY A 25 -18.95 11.85 -14.41
N ARG A 26 -17.70 11.38 -14.19
CA ARG A 26 -17.40 9.94 -14.26
C ARG A 26 -18.03 9.19 -13.12
N LEU A 27 -18.66 8.06 -13.40
CA LEU A 27 -19.05 7.09 -12.39
C LEU A 27 -17.80 6.37 -11.86
N ILE A 28 -17.58 6.40 -10.55
CA ILE A 28 -16.41 5.76 -9.93
C ILE A 28 -16.57 4.25 -9.73
N GLN A 29 -17.78 3.75 -9.82
CA GLN A 29 -18.09 2.33 -9.63
C GLN A 29 -18.05 1.59 -10.96
N ARG A 30 -17.42 0.40 -10.97
CA ARG A 30 -17.50 -0.53 -12.10
C ARG A 30 -18.90 -1.14 -12.19
N ASP A 31 -19.31 -1.57 -13.39
CA ASP A 31 -20.61 -2.20 -13.60
C ASP A 31 -20.59 -3.66 -13.11
N TYR A 32 -21.61 -4.04 -12.35
CA TYR A 32 -21.82 -5.39 -11.85
C TYR A 32 -22.69 -6.26 -12.78
N LYS A 33 -23.34 -5.66 -13.79
CA LYS A 33 -24.40 -6.33 -14.54
C LYS A 33 -23.99 -7.61 -15.25
N ASN A 34 -22.72 -7.72 -15.64
CA ASN A 34 -22.22 -8.85 -16.41
C ASN A 34 -21.29 -9.77 -15.60
N LYS A 35 -21.23 -9.61 -14.28
CA LYS A 35 -20.34 -10.40 -13.43
C LYS A 35 -21.11 -11.51 -12.73
N LYS A 36 -20.57 -12.74 -12.79
CA LYS A 36 -21.16 -13.93 -12.17
C LYS A 36 -21.13 -13.88 -10.65
N ASP A 37 -20.03 -13.33 -10.10
CA ASP A 37 -19.86 -13.20 -8.66
C ASP A 37 -18.91 -12.03 -8.27
N LYS A 38 -18.70 -11.85 -6.97
CA LYS A 38 -17.79 -10.84 -6.44
C LYS A 38 -16.32 -11.16 -6.74
N ALA A 39 -15.93 -12.42 -6.84
CA ALA A 39 -14.55 -12.81 -7.10
C ALA A 39 -14.15 -12.40 -8.52
N GLU A 40 -15.02 -12.60 -9.52
CA GLU A 40 -14.83 -12.15 -10.89
C GLU A 40 -14.70 -10.62 -10.97
N TYR A 41 -15.53 -9.88 -10.21
CA TYR A 41 -15.45 -8.42 -10.14
C TYR A 41 -14.11 -7.91 -9.61
N TYR A 42 -13.53 -8.59 -8.61
CA TYR A 42 -12.24 -8.20 -8.02
C TYR A 42 -11.04 -8.73 -8.82
N SER A 43 -11.13 -9.89 -9.45
CA SER A 43 -10.03 -10.47 -10.23
C SER A 43 -9.68 -9.63 -11.45
N GLU A 44 -10.66 -9.07 -12.14
CA GLU A 44 -10.41 -8.15 -13.26
C GLU A 44 -9.61 -6.91 -12.85
N SER A 45 -9.82 -6.39 -11.62
CA SER A 45 -9.05 -5.25 -11.13
C SER A 45 -7.57 -5.57 -10.92
N ILE A 46 -7.25 -6.83 -10.67
CA ILE A 46 -5.88 -7.33 -10.44
C ILE A 46 -5.19 -7.63 -11.79
N GLU A 47 -5.94 -8.06 -12.79
CA GLU A 47 -5.38 -8.39 -14.11
C GLU A 47 -5.05 -7.16 -14.95
N GLU A 48 -5.73 -6.03 -14.74
CA GLU A 48 -5.43 -4.76 -15.40
C GLU A 48 -4.09 -4.15 -14.95
N ASP A 49 -3.54 -4.56 -13.80
CA ASP A 49 -2.28 -4.04 -13.23
C ASP A 49 -1.03 -4.83 -13.69
N LYS A 50 -0.93 -5.20 -14.97
CA LYS A 50 0.19 -6.06 -15.43
C LYS A 50 1.52 -5.35 -15.61
N THR A 51 1.54 -4.05 -15.80
CA THR A 51 2.77 -3.27 -16.02
C THR A 51 2.93 -2.19 -14.97
N GLU A 52 4.14 -2.10 -14.38
CA GLU A 52 4.52 -1.01 -13.48
C GLU A 52 5.05 0.17 -14.29
N GLY A 53 4.71 1.40 -13.89
CA GLY A 53 5.19 2.61 -14.52
C GLY A 53 4.07 3.54 -14.98
N GLU A 54 4.41 4.44 -15.89
CA GLU A 54 3.44 5.35 -16.49
C GLU A 54 2.44 4.54 -17.32
N ASN A 55 1.17 4.73 -17.05
CA ASN A 55 0.10 4.07 -17.78
C ASN A 55 -0.13 4.80 -19.13
N ILE A 56 0.78 4.53 -20.07
CA ILE A 56 0.75 5.11 -21.43
C ILE A 56 -0.28 4.40 -22.31
N ASP A 57 -0.68 3.17 -21.94
CA ASP A 57 -1.62 2.34 -22.72
C ASP A 57 -3.10 2.72 -22.52
N HIS A 58 -3.38 4.01 -22.49
CA HIS A 58 -4.65 4.51 -22.98
C HIS A 58 -4.64 4.39 -24.52
N THR A 59 -4.42 3.16 -25.02
CA THR A 59 -4.48 2.94 -26.47
C THR A 59 -5.88 3.32 -26.96
N ALA A 60 -5.91 4.11 -28.00
CA ALA A 60 -7.15 4.60 -28.62
C ALA A 60 -8.14 3.47 -28.98
N GLU A 61 -7.66 2.22 -29.10
CA GLU A 61 -8.48 1.03 -29.34
C GLU A 61 -9.23 0.52 -28.12
N GLN A 62 -8.63 0.55 -26.92
CA GLN A 62 -9.33 0.17 -25.70
C GLN A 62 -10.25 1.30 -25.19
N ASP A 63 -9.92 2.54 -25.49
CA ASP A 63 -10.68 3.71 -25.05
C ASP A 63 -11.80 4.13 -26.01
N SER A 64 -11.82 3.59 -27.24
CA SER A 64 -12.84 3.93 -28.25
C SER A 64 -14.29 3.59 -27.84
N VAL A 65 -14.47 2.72 -26.88
CA VAL A 65 -15.78 2.29 -26.34
C VAL A 65 -16.11 2.96 -24.99
N LYS A 66 -15.15 3.63 -24.36
CA LYS A 66 -15.34 4.24 -23.03
C LYS A 66 -15.87 5.67 -23.15
N PRO A 67 -16.85 6.06 -22.32
CA PRO A 67 -17.34 7.45 -22.32
C PRO A 67 -16.22 8.42 -21.93
N VAL A 68 -16.07 9.49 -22.70
CA VAL A 68 -15.03 10.50 -22.53
C VAL A 68 -15.57 11.67 -21.71
N TYR A 69 -14.79 12.11 -20.73
CA TYR A 69 -15.09 13.26 -19.86
C TYR A 69 -13.91 14.24 -19.85
N LYS A 70 -14.16 15.47 -19.40
CA LYS A 70 -13.11 16.48 -19.22
C LYS A 70 -13.07 16.98 -17.78
N THR A 71 -11.88 17.07 -17.22
CA THR A 71 -11.69 17.71 -15.92
C THR A 71 -11.90 19.24 -16.03
N LYS A 72 -12.03 19.95 -14.91
CA LYS A 72 -12.10 21.42 -14.89
C LYS A 72 -10.92 22.11 -15.58
N LYS A 73 -9.75 21.46 -15.62
CA LYS A 73 -8.54 21.94 -16.32
C LYS A 73 -8.44 21.48 -17.78
N GLY A 74 -9.51 20.89 -18.34
CA GLY A 74 -9.57 20.44 -19.74
C GLY A 74 -8.88 19.10 -20.04
N ARG A 75 -8.27 18.41 -19.05
CA ARG A 75 -7.66 17.10 -19.27
C ARG A 75 -8.74 16.07 -19.61
N VAL A 76 -8.53 15.33 -20.68
CA VAL A 76 -9.39 14.21 -21.08
C VAL A 76 -9.20 13.07 -20.07
N VAL A 77 -10.30 12.46 -19.67
CA VAL A 77 -10.34 11.30 -18.76
C VAL A 77 -11.45 10.36 -19.19
N TYR A 78 -11.25 9.09 -19.02
CA TYR A 78 -12.15 8.05 -19.46
C TYR A 78 -13.00 7.49 -18.32
N GLY A 79 -14.23 7.11 -18.60
CA GLY A 79 -15.15 6.47 -17.67
C GLY A 79 -15.42 5.01 -18.05
N GLY A 80 -16.44 4.42 -17.42
CA GLY A 80 -16.92 3.09 -17.79
C GLY A 80 -16.30 1.93 -17.02
N GLY A 81 -15.48 2.19 -16.00
CA GLY A 81 -14.86 1.10 -15.25
C GLY A 81 -14.09 1.49 -13.98
N GLY A 82 -14.54 2.54 -13.30
CA GLY A 82 -13.83 3.06 -12.15
C GLY A 82 -12.90 4.22 -12.52
N ILE A 83 -11.82 4.40 -11.78
CA ILE A 83 -10.79 5.41 -12.05
C ILE A 83 -9.50 4.69 -12.41
N THR A 84 -9.05 4.86 -13.65
CA THR A 84 -7.77 4.33 -14.11
C THR A 84 -6.65 5.24 -13.61
N PRO A 85 -5.61 4.73 -12.94
CA PRO A 85 -4.48 5.53 -12.48
C PRO A 85 -3.60 5.97 -13.67
N ASP A 86 -2.97 7.13 -13.54
CA ASP A 86 -1.96 7.60 -14.51
C ASP A 86 -0.60 6.88 -14.30
N TYR A 87 -0.32 6.46 -13.05
CA TYR A 87 0.86 5.68 -12.67
C TYR A 87 0.46 4.41 -11.94
N ILE A 88 0.98 3.29 -12.38
CA ILE A 88 0.78 1.99 -11.73
C ILE A 88 2.02 1.69 -10.89
N VAL A 89 1.83 1.57 -9.58
CA VAL A 89 2.86 1.14 -8.65
C VAL A 89 2.43 -0.19 -8.06
N LYS A 90 3.15 -1.25 -8.43
CA LYS A 90 2.86 -2.58 -7.90
C LYS A 90 3.30 -2.69 -6.44
N SER A 91 2.47 -3.32 -5.65
CA SER A 91 2.88 -3.78 -4.32
C SER A 91 3.84 -4.95 -4.50
N LYS A 92 5.12 -4.76 -4.15
CA LYS A 92 6.03 -5.90 -4.04
C LYS A 92 5.51 -6.82 -2.94
N SER A 93 5.26 -8.08 -3.29
CA SER A 93 5.05 -9.11 -2.29
C SER A 93 6.38 -9.32 -1.56
N VAL A 94 6.35 -9.22 -0.24
CA VAL A 94 7.53 -9.54 0.57
C VAL A 94 7.61 -11.05 0.83
N THR A 95 8.82 -11.54 1.09
CA THR A 95 9.10 -12.95 1.38
C THR A 95 8.39 -13.44 2.65
N LEU A 96 8.35 -14.74 2.84
CA LEU A 96 7.77 -15.35 4.05
C LEU A 96 8.51 -14.91 5.33
N TYR A 97 9.83 -14.78 5.27
CA TYR A 97 10.64 -14.24 6.36
C TYR A 97 10.13 -12.85 6.78
N THR A 98 10.02 -11.93 5.84
CA THR A 98 9.54 -10.56 6.10
C THR A 98 8.09 -10.53 6.56
N GLN A 99 7.21 -11.39 6.02
CA GLN A 99 5.84 -11.54 6.51
C GLN A 99 5.79 -11.98 7.98
N ASN A 100 6.67 -12.91 8.40
CA ASN A 100 6.79 -13.34 9.78
C ASN A 100 7.30 -12.22 10.70
N LEU A 101 8.28 -11.41 10.24
CA LEU A 101 8.74 -10.20 10.96
C LEU A 101 7.59 -9.21 11.18
N LEU A 102 6.74 -9.01 10.17
CA LEU A 102 5.58 -8.12 10.25
C LEU A 102 4.51 -8.67 11.20
N ARG A 103 4.15 -9.94 11.05
CA ARG A 103 3.11 -10.60 11.86
C ARG A 103 3.46 -10.61 13.34
N LYS A 104 4.73 -10.83 13.68
CA LYS A 104 5.24 -10.82 15.08
C LYS A 104 5.60 -9.41 15.56
N ASN A 105 5.34 -8.37 14.74
CA ASN A 105 5.63 -6.96 15.08
C ASN A 105 7.10 -6.67 15.46
N ILE A 106 8.03 -7.45 14.89
CA ILE A 106 9.45 -7.41 15.23
C ILE A 106 10.08 -6.04 14.96
N PHE A 107 9.71 -5.39 13.85
CA PHE A 107 10.21 -4.06 13.51
C PHE A 107 9.95 -3.04 14.61
N TYR A 108 8.74 -3.02 15.14
CA TYR A 108 8.36 -2.07 16.18
C TYR A 108 9.05 -2.36 17.51
N THR A 109 9.00 -3.61 17.96
CA THR A 109 9.56 -4.01 19.27
C THR A 109 11.08 -3.86 19.31
N TYR A 110 11.77 -4.17 18.19
CA TYR A 110 13.20 -3.93 18.06
C TYR A 110 13.56 -2.44 18.15
N ILE A 111 12.85 -1.60 17.40
CA ILE A 111 13.13 -0.16 17.37
C ILE A 111 12.84 0.49 18.73
N LEU A 112 11.80 0.09 19.45
CA LEU A 112 11.59 0.55 20.81
C LEU A 112 12.81 0.25 21.70
N SER A 113 13.26 -1.01 21.72
CA SER A 113 14.44 -1.42 22.51
C SER A 113 15.73 -0.70 22.06
N TYR A 114 15.86 -0.40 20.77
CA TYR A 114 17.00 0.34 20.24
C TYR A 114 16.96 1.81 20.65
N LEU A 115 15.80 2.46 20.59
CA LEU A 115 15.62 3.87 20.95
C LEU A 115 15.79 4.10 22.45
N ASP A 116 15.33 3.19 23.28
CA ASP A 116 15.55 3.27 24.75
C ASP A 116 17.04 3.46 25.10
N LYS A 117 17.91 2.88 24.28
CA LYS A 117 19.37 2.95 24.49
C LYS A 117 20.06 4.09 23.73
N ASN A 118 19.51 4.54 22.62
CA ASN A 118 20.23 5.37 21.63
C ASN A 118 19.52 6.67 21.26
N ASN A 119 18.32 6.96 21.79
CA ASN A 119 17.51 8.11 21.33
C ASN A 119 18.23 9.45 21.51
N GLY A 120 18.93 9.65 22.62
CA GLY A 120 19.73 10.87 22.87
C GLY A 120 20.77 11.08 21.77
N THR A 121 21.61 10.08 21.53
CA THR A 121 22.68 10.13 20.52
C THR A 121 22.15 10.34 19.10
N ILE A 122 20.98 9.73 18.77
CA ILE A 122 20.37 9.90 17.45
C ILE A 122 19.91 11.35 17.27
N LYS A 123 19.22 11.92 18.27
CA LYS A 123 18.72 13.29 18.20
C LYS A 123 19.83 14.35 18.24
N GLU A 124 20.91 14.10 18.95
CA GLU A 124 22.09 14.96 18.93
C GLU A 124 22.73 14.99 17.54
N LYS A 125 22.88 13.85 16.90
CA LYS A 125 23.48 13.73 15.56
C LYS A 125 22.55 14.20 14.44
N TYR A 126 21.26 13.99 14.59
CA TYR A 126 20.24 14.35 13.61
C TYR A 126 19.13 15.13 14.33
N PRO A 127 19.25 16.46 14.46
CA PRO A 127 18.38 17.25 15.31
C PRO A 127 16.94 17.39 14.79
N ASP A 128 16.73 17.16 13.50
CA ASP A 128 15.41 17.23 12.86
C ASP A 128 15.17 16.10 11.87
N LEU A 129 13.90 15.88 11.50
CA LEU A 129 13.48 14.84 10.60
C LEU A 129 14.14 14.93 9.21
N LYS A 130 14.41 16.16 8.72
CA LYS A 130 15.04 16.35 7.40
C LYS A 130 16.49 15.85 7.44
N SER A 131 17.27 16.27 8.43
CA SER A 131 18.64 15.83 8.65
C SER A 131 18.72 14.31 8.83
N PHE A 132 17.79 13.72 9.62
CA PHE A 132 17.71 12.29 9.79
C PHE A 132 17.40 11.58 8.47
N ARG A 133 16.40 12.03 7.72
CA ARG A 133 16.00 11.41 6.45
C ARG A 133 17.13 11.39 5.43
N GLU A 134 17.89 12.48 5.34
CA GLU A 134 18.95 12.64 4.35
C GLU A 134 20.24 11.90 4.72
N ASN A 135 20.59 11.85 6.01
CA ASN A 135 21.91 11.41 6.45
C ASN A 135 21.94 10.11 7.27
N PHE A 136 20.80 9.68 7.84
CA PHE A 136 20.79 8.44 8.60
C PHE A 136 20.76 7.23 7.66
N LEU A 137 21.74 6.35 7.80
CA LEU A 137 21.84 5.09 7.05
C LEU A 137 21.74 3.91 8.01
N ILE A 138 21.01 2.89 7.60
CA ILE A 138 21.00 1.60 8.28
C ILE A 138 22.30 0.86 7.92
N SER A 139 23.15 0.64 8.92
CA SER A 139 24.41 -0.09 8.73
C SER A 139 24.20 -1.60 8.73
N ASP A 140 25.17 -2.35 8.20
CA ASP A 140 25.13 -3.82 8.25
C ASP A 140 25.19 -4.34 9.69
N SER A 141 25.90 -3.64 10.60
CA SER A 141 25.90 -3.98 12.02
C SER A 141 24.51 -3.80 12.66
N PHE A 142 23.78 -2.77 12.26
CA PHE A 142 22.39 -2.57 12.70
C PHE A 142 21.49 -3.70 12.20
N LEU A 143 21.61 -4.07 10.93
CA LEU A 143 20.84 -5.19 10.34
C LEU A 143 21.17 -6.52 11.04
N LYS A 144 22.45 -6.77 11.35
CA LYS A 144 22.85 -7.96 12.09
C LYS A 144 22.20 -8.00 13.47
N SER A 145 22.23 -6.91 14.21
CA SER A 145 21.57 -6.82 15.53
C SER A 145 20.04 -7.02 15.42
N PHE A 146 19.42 -6.52 14.35
CA PHE A 146 18.01 -6.76 14.07
C PHE A 146 17.70 -8.24 13.81
N ILE A 147 18.53 -8.91 13.02
CA ILE A 147 18.41 -10.34 12.73
C ILE A 147 18.55 -11.15 14.03
N ASP A 148 19.54 -10.84 14.86
CA ASP A 148 19.77 -11.54 16.12
C ASP A 148 18.57 -11.34 17.09
N TYR A 149 18.01 -10.13 17.12
CA TYR A 149 16.79 -9.86 17.86
C TYR A 149 15.60 -10.66 17.32
N ALA A 150 15.42 -10.72 16.00
CA ALA A 150 14.34 -11.49 15.38
C ALA A 150 14.44 -12.98 15.71
N LYS A 151 15.66 -13.55 15.69
CA LYS A 151 15.93 -14.93 16.11
C LYS A 151 15.55 -15.17 17.58
N SER A 152 15.84 -14.21 18.47
CA SER A 152 15.47 -14.31 19.89
C SER A 152 13.96 -14.27 20.13
N LYS A 153 13.17 -13.92 19.11
CA LYS A 153 11.69 -13.90 19.07
C LYS A 153 11.11 -15.04 18.23
N ASP A 154 11.87 -16.11 18.05
CA ASP A 154 11.47 -17.30 17.30
C ASP A 154 11.07 -16.99 15.85
N VAL A 155 11.78 -16.06 15.19
CA VAL A 155 11.69 -15.89 13.74
C VAL A 155 12.85 -16.62 13.10
N GLU A 156 12.54 -17.69 12.38
CA GLU A 156 13.54 -18.46 11.64
C GLU A 156 14.15 -17.59 10.54
N PHE A 157 15.49 -17.53 10.51
CA PHE A 157 16.23 -16.69 9.57
C PHE A 157 16.49 -17.44 8.26
N SER A 158 16.13 -16.79 7.16
CA SER A 158 16.47 -17.22 5.80
C SER A 158 17.33 -16.16 5.13
N GLU A 159 18.60 -16.47 4.90
CA GLU A 159 19.54 -15.54 4.27
C GLU A 159 19.10 -15.14 2.87
N LYS A 160 18.59 -16.09 2.08
CA LYS A 160 18.09 -15.84 0.74
C LYS A 160 16.93 -14.83 0.76
N GLU A 161 15.94 -15.08 1.59
CA GLU A 161 14.74 -14.23 1.70
C GLU A 161 15.06 -12.86 2.30
N PHE A 162 15.99 -12.82 3.27
CA PHE A 162 16.46 -11.55 3.82
C PHE A 162 17.18 -10.70 2.76
N ASN A 163 18.04 -11.29 1.93
CA ASN A 163 18.75 -10.56 0.88
C ASN A 163 17.79 -10.06 -0.22
N GLU A 164 16.74 -10.80 -0.52
CA GLU A 164 15.69 -10.40 -1.46
C GLU A 164 14.94 -9.15 -0.98
N ASP A 165 14.65 -9.08 0.35
CA ASP A 165 13.89 -7.99 0.95
C ASP A 165 14.77 -6.97 1.72
N LYS A 166 16.11 -7.03 1.61
CA LYS A 166 17.03 -6.21 2.41
C LYS A 166 16.69 -4.73 2.37
N ASP A 167 16.41 -4.20 1.18
CA ASP A 167 16.09 -2.79 0.99
C ASP A 167 14.77 -2.41 1.65
N TYR A 168 13.76 -3.27 1.53
CA TYR A 168 12.48 -3.08 2.20
C TYR A 168 12.63 -3.08 3.72
N ILE A 169 13.37 -4.06 4.26
CA ILE A 169 13.63 -4.19 5.69
C ILE A 169 14.35 -2.94 6.22
N ALA A 170 15.41 -2.50 5.53
CA ALA A 170 16.18 -1.32 5.91
C ALA A 170 15.32 -0.04 5.86
N ALA A 171 14.55 0.16 4.80
CA ALA A 171 13.65 1.29 4.65
C ALA A 171 12.59 1.31 5.77
N ARG A 172 12.02 0.16 6.12
CA ARG A 172 11.02 0.03 7.17
C ARG A 172 11.58 0.31 8.56
N LEU A 173 12.79 -0.18 8.87
CA LEU A 173 13.49 0.13 10.11
C LEU A 173 13.78 1.63 10.23
N LYS A 174 14.30 2.25 9.18
CA LYS A 174 14.53 3.70 9.12
C LYS A 174 13.25 4.50 9.33
N ALA A 175 12.17 4.11 8.65
CA ALA A 175 10.87 4.75 8.80
C ALA A 175 10.30 4.60 10.21
N GLN A 176 10.54 3.47 10.87
CA GLN A 176 10.10 3.26 12.26
C GLN A 176 10.85 4.15 13.25
N ILE A 177 12.17 4.38 13.04
CA ILE A 177 12.93 5.36 13.84
C ILE A 177 12.42 6.78 13.58
N ALA A 178 12.17 7.13 12.31
CA ALA A 178 11.71 8.46 11.90
C ALA A 178 10.39 8.91 12.57
N ARG A 179 9.55 7.96 13.00
CA ARG A 179 8.29 8.26 13.71
C ARG A 179 8.46 8.90 15.09
N ASN A 180 9.70 8.95 15.61
CA ASN A 180 10.03 9.57 16.90
C ASN A 180 10.49 11.03 16.76
N TYR A 181 10.49 11.56 15.56
CA TYR A 181 10.70 12.97 15.26
C TYR A 181 9.37 13.70 15.12
#